data_4a23aebf9e2a5e74d9467c904a9c6977
#
_entry.id   4a23aebf9e2a5e74d9467c904a9c6977
#
_cell.length_a   1.000
_cell.length_b   1.000
_cell.length_c   1.000
_cell.angle_alpha   90.00
_cell.angle_beta   90.00
_cell.angle_gamma   90.00
#
_symmetry.space_group_name_H-M   'P 1'
#
loop_
_entity.id
_entity.type
_entity.pdbx_description
1 polymer ?
#
loop_
_entity_poly.entity_id
_entity_poly.type
_entity_poly.pdbx_seq_one_letter_code
_entity_poly.pdbx_strand_id
1 'polypeptide(L)'
;VVKPLWSPFIDLLKTKRWWVLTMQLLMGSALAGIAFTLPTPMWFQGSMFFLFAMAFASATHDISADGFYMIELDEHNQAKYVGLRNTFYRLAVIFVNGALVSLAGLLEHSFHMSVVYTWTLIFYGLAALFIGIWLYHCRMMPRPKDDISSDKGVGEVAAELKRMLITFFSKFGAKETFFVMLFLLLYRFPEALLNTMTKTFLMRPPSEGG
;
A
#
# COMPACT_ATOMS: atom_id res chain seq x y z
N VAL A 1 -7.55 8.81 4.59
CA VAL A 1 -8.70 9.71 4.40
C VAL A 1 -9.41 9.47 3.07
N VAL A 2 -8.68 9.09 1.99
CA VAL A 2 -9.27 8.87 0.65
C VAL A 2 -9.85 7.45 0.47
N LYS A 3 -9.47 6.48 1.31
CA LYS A 3 -9.94 5.08 1.21
C LYS A 3 -11.46 4.92 1.08
N PRO A 4 -12.31 5.59 1.88
CA PRO A 4 -13.76 5.45 1.76
C PRO A 4 -14.35 5.97 0.45
N LEU A 5 -13.67 6.94 -0.19
CA LEU A 5 -14.09 7.48 -1.48
C LEU A 5 -13.68 6.58 -2.65
N TRP A 6 -12.61 5.79 -2.46
CA TRP A 6 -12.06 4.92 -3.49
C TRP A 6 -12.67 3.50 -3.45
N SER A 7 -13.13 3.03 -2.28
CA SER A 7 -13.72 1.70 -2.09
C SER A 7 -14.89 1.41 -3.05
N PRO A 8 -15.89 2.30 -3.21
CA PRO A 8 -17.01 2.03 -4.11
C PRO A 8 -16.59 1.82 -5.58
N PHE A 9 -15.52 2.51 -5.99
CA PHE A 9 -14.99 2.36 -7.35
C PHE A 9 -14.42 0.96 -7.58
N ILE A 10 -13.74 0.41 -6.59
CA ILE A 10 -13.20 -0.96 -6.64
C ILE A 10 -14.33 -1.99 -6.68
N ASP A 11 -15.38 -1.77 -5.87
CA ASP A 11 -16.51 -2.69 -5.76
C ASP A 11 -17.37 -2.76 -7.03
N LEU A 12 -17.40 -1.69 -7.81
CA LEU A 12 -18.25 -1.58 -8.99
C LEU A 12 -17.60 -2.06 -10.29
N LEU A 13 -16.27 -2.04 -10.40
CA LEU A 13 -15.59 -2.28 -11.67
C LEU A 13 -15.20 -3.73 -11.90
N LYS A 14 -14.60 -4.39 -10.93
CA LYS A 14 -14.08 -5.75 -11.07
C LYS A 14 -14.14 -6.48 -9.73
N THR A 15 -13.89 -7.81 -9.76
CA THR A 15 -13.79 -8.63 -8.55
C THR A 15 -12.65 -8.16 -7.64
N LYS A 16 -12.80 -8.30 -6.33
CA LYS A 16 -11.77 -7.96 -5.36
C LYS A 16 -10.50 -8.79 -5.58
N ARG A 17 -10.66 -10.07 -5.94
CA ARG A 17 -9.55 -10.94 -6.32
C ARG A 17 -8.76 -10.38 -7.51
N TRP A 18 -9.44 -9.88 -8.54
CA TRP A 18 -8.79 -9.27 -9.72
C TRP A 18 -7.97 -8.06 -9.32
N TRP A 19 -8.52 -7.18 -8.48
CA TRP A 19 -7.82 -6.00 -7.99
C TRP A 19 -6.59 -6.36 -7.16
N VAL A 20 -6.70 -7.31 -6.23
CA VAL A 20 -5.55 -7.77 -5.41
C VAL A 20 -4.41 -8.24 -6.30
N LEU A 21 -4.69 -9.13 -7.25
CA LEU A 21 -3.66 -9.69 -8.15
C LEU A 21 -3.05 -8.62 -9.07
N THR A 22 -3.88 -7.75 -9.65
CA THR A 22 -3.41 -6.69 -10.56
C THR A 22 -2.53 -5.68 -9.83
N MET A 23 -2.94 -5.27 -8.62
CA MET A 23 -2.17 -4.31 -7.83
C MET A 23 -0.86 -4.91 -7.29
N GLN A 24 -0.83 -6.20 -6.96
CA GLN A 24 0.42 -6.89 -6.61
C GLN A 24 1.42 -6.91 -7.77
N LEU A 25 0.94 -7.23 -8.97
CA LEU A 25 1.79 -7.19 -10.15
C LEU A 25 2.30 -5.77 -10.41
N LEU A 26 1.44 -4.76 -10.27
CA LEU A 26 1.81 -3.36 -10.46
C LEU A 26 2.86 -2.90 -9.42
N MET A 27 2.72 -3.30 -8.14
CA MET A 27 3.72 -3.02 -7.12
C MET A 27 5.07 -3.68 -7.43
N GLY A 28 5.08 -4.95 -7.82
CA GLY A 28 6.31 -5.65 -8.23
C GLY A 28 6.97 -5.00 -9.44
N SER A 29 6.17 -4.60 -10.43
CA SER A 29 6.66 -3.90 -11.63
C SER A 29 7.19 -2.49 -11.30
N ALA A 30 6.55 -1.79 -10.38
CA ALA A 30 7.02 -0.48 -9.92
C ALA A 30 8.36 -0.56 -9.18
N LEU A 31 8.55 -1.58 -8.33
CA LEU A 31 9.84 -1.84 -7.69
C LEU A 31 10.95 -2.13 -8.71
N ALA A 32 10.65 -2.94 -9.73
CA ALA A 32 11.57 -3.17 -10.85
C ALA A 32 11.86 -1.90 -11.64
N GLY A 33 10.86 -1.05 -11.83
CA GLY A 33 11.00 0.26 -12.48
C GLY A 33 11.90 1.21 -11.69
N ILE A 34 11.78 1.26 -10.36
CA ILE A 34 12.68 2.02 -9.48
C ILE A 34 14.12 1.49 -9.67
N ALA A 35 14.32 0.17 -9.57
CA ALA A 35 15.62 -0.44 -9.75
C ALA A 35 16.24 -0.10 -11.11
N PHE A 36 15.44 -0.12 -12.17
CA PHE A 36 15.90 0.22 -13.52
C PHE A 36 16.28 1.69 -13.66
N THR A 37 15.58 2.60 -13.00
CA THR A 37 15.84 4.05 -13.13
C THR A 37 17.00 4.55 -12.26
N LEU A 38 17.31 3.89 -11.14
CA LEU A 38 18.36 4.32 -10.21
C LEU A 38 19.74 4.58 -10.87
N PRO A 39 20.26 3.71 -11.78
CA PRO A 39 21.56 3.95 -12.41
C PRO A 39 21.51 4.92 -13.59
N THR A 40 20.38 5.55 -13.88
CA THR A 40 20.21 6.46 -15.03
C THR A 40 20.33 7.92 -14.62
N PRO A 41 20.66 8.85 -15.56
CA PRO A 41 20.66 10.28 -15.25
C PRO A 41 19.31 10.84 -14.80
N MET A 42 18.20 10.17 -15.15
CA MET A 42 16.83 10.54 -14.77
C MET A 42 16.35 9.80 -13.52
N TRP A 43 17.26 9.34 -12.67
CA TRP A 43 16.94 8.51 -11.49
C TRP A 43 15.87 9.13 -10.59
N PHE A 44 15.90 10.45 -10.39
CA PHE A 44 14.97 11.14 -9.49
C PHE A 44 13.55 11.14 -10.06
N GLN A 45 13.37 11.59 -11.30
CA GLN A 45 12.06 11.67 -11.95
C GLN A 45 11.45 10.28 -12.15
N GLY A 46 12.28 9.33 -12.61
CA GLY A 46 11.85 7.94 -12.81
C GLY A 46 11.45 7.26 -11.50
N SER A 47 12.28 7.37 -10.46
CA SER A 47 11.96 6.80 -9.16
C SER A 47 10.71 7.42 -8.53
N MET A 48 10.53 8.74 -8.64
CA MET A 48 9.31 9.42 -8.17
C MET A 48 8.07 8.94 -8.89
N PHE A 49 8.12 8.77 -10.21
CA PHE A 49 7.00 8.23 -10.99
C PHE A 49 6.60 6.83 -10.49
N PHE A 50 7.57 5.92 -10.36
CA PHE A 50 7.30 4.56 -9.89
C PHE A 50 6.88 4.52 -8.42
N LEU A 51 7.39 5.39 -7.56
CA LEU A 51 6.94 5.54 -6.17
C LEU A 51 5.47 5.99 -6.09
N PHE A 52 5.04 6.92 -6.93
CA PHE A 52 3.64 7.31 -7.04
C PHE A 52 2.76 6.15 -7.51
N ALA A 53 3.19 5.44 -8.56
CA ALA A 53 2.47 4.26 -9.06
C ALA A 53 2.36 3.18 -7.98
N MET A 54 3.44 2.92 -7.25
CA MET A 54 3.47 1.97 -6.14
C MET A 54 2.56 2.40 -4.99
N ALA A 55 2.56 3.68 -4.60
CA ALA A 55 1.69 4.20 -3.55
C ALA A 55 0.20 4.05 -3.91
N PHE A 56 -0.15 4.35 -5.16
CA PHE A 56 -1.50 4.15 -5.68
C PHE A 56 -1.90 2.66 -5.69
N ALA A 57 -1.02 1.81 -6.21
CA ALA A 57 -1.23 0.36 -6.24
C ALA A 57 -1.38 -0.23 -4.83
N SER A 58 -0.52 0.18 -3.89
CA SER A 58 -0.57 -0.26 -2.49
C SER A 58 -1.88 0.15 -1.81
N ALA A 59 -2.32 1.40 -1.97
CA ALA A 59 -3.58 1.88 -1.39
C ALA A 59 -4.80 1.12 -1.95
N THR A 60 -4.80 0.85 -3.27
CA THR A 60 -5.86 0.09 -3.94
C THR A 60 -5.84 -1.39 -3.54
N HIS A 61 -4.64 -1.98 -3.44
CA HIS A 61 -4.44 -3.34 -2.96
C HIS A 61 -4.98 -3.53 -1.54
N ASP A 62 -4.67 -2.61 -0.62
CA ASP A 62 -5.15 -2.66 0.77
C ASP A 62 -6.68 -2.71 0.84
N ILE A 63 -7.37 -1.81 0.10
CA ILE A 63 -8.84 -1.77 0.09
C ILE A 63 -9.40 -3.08 -0.47
N SER A 64 -8.82 -3.55 -1.56
CA SER A 64 -9.28 -4.78 -2.23
C SER A 64 -9.02 -6.02 -1.37
N ALA A 65 -7.87 -6.08 -0.68
CA ALA A 65 -7.52 -7.16 0.23
C ALA A 65 -8.42 -7.16 1.47
N ASP A 66 -8.74 -5.98 2.03
CA ASP A 66 -9.69 -5.85 3.14
C ASP A 66 -11.09 -6.33 2.73
N GLY A 67 -11.56 -5.93 1.55
CA GLY A 67 -12.85 -6.37 1.02
C GLY A 67 -12.87 -7.88 0.70
N PHE A 68 -11.79 -8.43 0.13
CA PHE A 68 -11.65 -9.86 -0.12
C PHE A 68 -11.67 -10.68 1.18
N TYR A 69 -10.96 -10.21 2.20
CA TYR A 69 -10.93 -10.79 3.54
C TYR A 69 -12.33 -10.87 4.17
N MET A 70 -13.17 -9.83 3.98
CA MET A 70 -14.54 -9.80 4.51
C MET A 70 -15.48 -10.76 3.78
N ILE A 71 -15.25 -11.04 2.49
CA ILE A 71 -16.08 -11.97 1.71
C ILE A 71 -15.71 -13.41 2.00
N GLU A 72 -14.41 -13.70 2.12
CA GLU A 72 -13.91 -15.07 2.22
C GLU A 72 -14.03 -15.65 3.64
N LEU A 73 -13.99 -14.80 4.68
CA LEU A 73 -13.98 -15.23 6.07
C LEU A 73 -15.27 -14.84 6.79
N ASP A 74 -15.81 -15.79 7.57
CA ASP A 74 -16.89 -15.51 8.51
C ASP A 74 -16.40 -14.62 9.68
N GLU A 75 -17.33 -14.04 10.45
CA GLU A 75 -17.03 -13.09 11.53
C GLU A 75 -16.07 -13.70 12.59
N HIS A 76 -16.24 -15.00 12.90
CA HIS A 76 -15.39 -15.68 13.88
C HIS A 76 -13.94 -15.79 13.40
N ASN A 77 -13.74 -16.19 12.15
CA ASN A 77 -12.41 -16.29 11.55
C ASN A 77 -11.80 -14.91 11.29
N GLN A 78 -12.59 -13.91 10.93
CA GLN A 78 -12.12 -12.53 10.82
C GLN A 78 -11.48 -12.05 12.13
N ALA A 79 -12.15 -12.25 13.26
CA ALA A 79 -11.62 -11.87 14.58
C ALA A 79 -10.32 -12.61 14.92
N LYS A 80 -10.22 -13.90 14.59
CA LYS A 80 -9.03 -14.73 14.82
C LYS A 80 -7.83 -14.27 13.98
N TYR A 81 -8.03 -13.97 12.73
CA TYR A 81 -6.93 -13.63 11.79
C TYR A 81 -6.48 -12.17 11.83
N VAL A 82 -7.25 -11.26 12.44
CA VAL A 82 -6.83 -9.85 12.63
C VAL A 82 -5.52 -9.76 13.41
N GLY A 83 -5.36 -10.51 14.49
CA GLY A 83 -4.13 -10.55 15.28
C GLY A 83 -2.94 -11.05 14.46
N LEU A 84 -3.15 -12.12 13.69
CA LEU A 84 -2.11 -12.70 12.81
C LEU A 84 -1.65 -11.70 11.74
N ARG A 85 -2.60 -11.03 11.09
CA ARG A 85 -2.32 -9.98 10.10
C ARG A 85 -1.46 -8.86 10.68
N ASN A 86 -1.80 -8.37 11.87
CA ASN A 86 -1.04 -7.33 12.57
C ASN A 86 0.38 -7.80 12.94
N THR A 87 0.53 -9.06 13.32
CA THR A 87 1.83 -9.67 13.62
C THR A 87 2.71 -9.71 12.37
N PHE A 88 2.20 -10.20 11.24
CA PHE A 88 2.94 -10.22 9.98
C PHE A 88 3.29 -8.81 9.48
N TYR A 89 2.39 -7.83 9.65
CA TYR A 89 2.69 -6.45 9.35
C TYR A 89 3.90 -5.93 10.15
N ARG A 90 3.92 -6.18 11.46
CA ARG A 90 5.06 -5.77 12.32
C ARG A 90 6.35 -6.48 11.94
N LEU A 91 6.29 -7.78 11.65
CA LEU A 91 7.46 -8.54 11.18
C LEU A 91 7.99 -7.97 9.85
N ALA A 92 7.11 -7.62 8.91
CA ALA A 92 7.52 -6.99 7.65
C ALA A 92 8.18 -5.63 7.88
N VAL A 93 7.66 -4.81 8.80
CA VAL A 93 8.28 -3.51 9.16
C VAL A 93 9.68 -3.71 9.75
N ILE A 94 9.85 -4.67 10.67
CA ILE A 94 11.16 -4.99 11.26
C ILE A 94 12.12 -5.49 10.17
N PHE A 95 11.65 -6.37 9.30
CA PHE A 95 12.45 -6.90 8.19
C PHE A 95 12.94 -5.78 7.26
N VAL A 96 12.05 -4.89 6.83
CA VAL A 96 12.41 -3.80 5.91
C VAL A 96 13.36 -2.81 6.56
N ASN A 97 13.08 -2.36 7.79
CA ASN A 97 13.91 -1.35 8.45
C ASN A 97 15.22 -1.93 9.04
N GLY A 98 15.24 -3.21 9.37
CA GLY A 98 16.41 -3.88 9.93
C GLY A 98 17.21 -4.66 8.87
N ALA A 99 16.65 -5.78 8.41
CA ALA A 99 17.38 -6.72 7.57
C ALA A 99 17.79 -6.15 6.21
N LEU A 100 16.90 -5.40 5.52
CA LEU A 100 17.25 -4.81 4.21
C LEU A 100 18.30 -3.72 4.33
N VAL A 101 18.22 -2.87 5.37
CA VAL A 101 19.21 -1.80 5.59
C VAL A 101 20.57 -2.42 5.97
N SER A 102 20.55 -3.46 6.84
CA SER A 102 21.78 -4.19 7.20
C SER A 102 22.39 -4.90 5.99
N LEU A 103 21.55 -5.48 5.11
CA LEU A 103 22.02 -6.07 3.86
C LEU A 103 22.66 -5.03 2.93
N ALA A 104 22.06 -3.82 2.84
CA ALA A 104 22.67 -2.73 2.09
C ALA A 104 24.05 -2.37 2.63
N GLY A 105 24.17 -2.19 3.95
CA GLY A 105 25.46 -1.93 4.60
C GLY A 105 26.49 -3.03 4.35
N LEU A 106 26.07 -4.30 4.41
CA LEU A 106 26.95 -5.44 4.12
C LEU A 106 27.46 -5.40 2.68
N LEU A 107 26.58 -5.15 1.70
CA LEU A 107 26.95 -5.07 0.29
C LEU A 107 27.91 -3.90 0.01
N GLU A 108 27.71 -2.75 0.65
CA GLU A 108 28.56 -1.58 0.50
C GLU A 108 29.93 -1.79 1.18
N HIS A 109 29.98 -2.30 2.42
CA HIS A 109 31.23 -2.42 3.16
C HIS A 109 32.03 -3.68 2.83
N SER A 110 31.38 -4.85 2.70
CA SER A 110 32.10 -6.12 2.49
C SER A 110 32.35 -6.42 1.01
N PHE A 111 31.46 -6.00 0.13
CA PHE A 111 31.60 -6.23 -1.31
C PHE A 111 32.03 -4.99 -2.08
N HIS A 112 32.26 -3.86 -1.40
CA HIS A 112 32.69 -2.58 -1.99
C HIS A 112 31.80 -2.11 -3.15
N MET A 113 30.51 -2.43 -3.07
CA MET A 113 29.53 -2.00 -4.08
C MET A 113 29.21 -0.52 -3.91
N SER A 114 28.98 0.18 -5.02
CA SER A 114 28.51 1.55 -4.92
C SER A 114 27.07 1.58 -4.40
N VAL A 115 26.71 2.64 -3.67
CA VAL A 115 25.36 2.85 -3.10
C VAL A 115 24.25 2.63 -4.15
N VAL A 116 24.45 3.14 -5.36
CA VAL A 116 23.46 3.02 -6.45
C VAL A 116 23.24 1.55 -6.83
N TYR A 117 24.31 0.79 -7.05
CA TYR A 117 24.18 -0.62 -7.42
C TYR A 117 23.63 -1.48 -6.28
N THR A 118 24.00 -1.18 -5.03
CA THR A 118 23.45 -1.84 -3.85
C THR A 118 21.93 -1.73 -3.80
N TRP A 119 21.42 -0.51 -3.88
CA TRP A 119 19.98 -0.29 -3.84
C TRP A 119 19.25 -0.81 -5.09
N THR A 120 19.88 -0.72 -6.25
CA THR A 120 19.35 -1.35 -7.48
C THR A 120 19.15 -2.86 -7.30
N LEU A 121 20.14 -3.55 -6.74
CA LEU A 121 20.05 -5.00 -6.48
C LEU A 121 18.96 -5.33 -5.47
N ILE A 122 18.86 -4.55 -4.38
CA ILE A 122 17.82 -4.72 -3.35
C ILE A 122 16.41 -4.54 -3.95
N PHE A 123 16.20 -3.50 -4.75
CA PHE A 123 14.89 -3.28 -5.37
C PHE A 123 14.54 -4.36 -6.40
N TYR A 124 15.49 -4.88 -7.16
CA TYR A 124 15.25 -6.05 -8.03
C TYR A 124 14.92 -7.31 -7.22
N GLY A 125 15.60 -7.53 -6.09
CA GLY A 125 15.29 -8.63 -5.18
C GLY A 125 13.87 -8.54 -4.61
N LEU A 126 13.46 -7.34 -4.18
CA LEU A 126 12.08 -7.08 -3.73
C LEU A 126 11.05 -7.24 -4.87
N ALA A 127 11.36 -6.77 -6.06
CA ALA A 127 10.51 -6.95 -7.23
C ALA A 127 10.31 -8.45 -7.54
N ALA A 128 11.38 -9.23 -7.54
CA ALA A 128 11.31 -10.68 -7.74
C ALA A 128 10.48 -11.37 -6.64
N LEU A 129 10.63 -10.96 -5.38
CA LEU A 129 9.81 -11.45 -4.27
C LEU A 129 8.31 -11.15 -4.51
N PHE A 130 7.96 -9.91 -4.86
CA PHE A 130 6.57 -9.52 -5.11
C PHE A 130 5.97 -10.27 -6.31
N ILE A 131 6.73 -10.45 -7.39
CA ILE A 131 6.30 -11.23 -8.55
C ILE A 131 6.14 -12.71 -8.18
N GLY A 132 7.02 -13.26 -7.36
CA GLY A 132 6.90 -14.63 -6.83
C GLY A 132 5.63 -14.82 -5.98
N ILE A 133 5.35 -13.88 -5.08
CA ILE A 133 4.10 -13.86 -4.29
C ILE A 133 2.87 -13.72 -5.21
N TRP A 134 2.93 -12.87 -6.20
CA TRP A 134 1.87 -12.72 -7.19
C TRP A 134 1.60 -14.04 -7.93
N LEU A 135 2.64 -14.73 -8.41
CA LEU A 135 2.50 -16.04 -9.07
C LEU A 135 1.88 -17.08 -8.13
N TYR A 136 2.29 -17.08 -6.87
CA TYR A 136 1.71 -17.93 -5.84
C TYR A 136 0.22 -17.63 -5.66
N HIS A 137 -0.16 -16.37 -5.48
CA HIS A 137 -1.55 -15.95 -5.31
C HIS A 137 -2.41 -16.20 -6.56
N CYS A 138 -1.87 -16.10 -7.76
CA CYS A 138 -2.60 -16.46 -8.99
C CYS A 138 -3.13 -17.89 -8.96
N ARG A 139 -2.36 -18.81 -8.33
CA ARG A 139 -2.72 -20.23 -8.22
C ARG A 139 -3.51 -20.58 -6.97
N MET A 140 -3.13 -20.02 -5.82
CA MET A 140 -3.63 -20.44 -4.51
C MET A 140 -4.81 -19.62 -4.00
N MET A 141 -5.00 -18.39 -4.46
CA MET A 141 -6.06 -17.52 -3.98
C MET A 141 -7.44 -18.04 -4.42
N PRO A 142 -8.37 -18.27 -3.49
CA PRO A 142 -9.70 -18.79 -3.78
C PRO A 142 -10.51 -17.85 -4.68
N ARG A 143 -11.62 -18.36 -5.23
CA ARG A 143 -12.56 -17.61 -6.05
C ARG A 143 -13.94 -17.66 -5.38
N PRO A 144 -14.20 -16.77 -4.42
CA PRO A 144 -15.48 -16.73 -3.74
C PRO A 144 -16.62 -16.51 -4.74
N LYS A 145 -17.76 -17.18 -4.53
CA LYS A 145 -18.96 -17.00 -5.37
C LYS A 145 -19.57 -15.61 -5.21
N ASP A 146 -19.33 -14.99 -4.05
CA ASP A 146 -19.87 -13.67 -3.71
C ASP A 146 -18.97 -12.52 -4.19
N ASP A 147 -17.78 -12.81 -4.74
CA ASP A 147 -16.91 -11.82 -5.37
C ASP A 147 -17.36 -11.58 -6.83
N ILE A 148 -18.53 -10.96 -6.95
CA ILE A 148 -19.17 -10.67 -8.24
C ILE A 148 -18.72 -9.31 -8.74
N SER A 149 -18.22 -9.24 -9.98
CA SER A 149 -18.06 -7.96 -10.66
C SER A 149 -19.42 -7.45 -11.14
N SER A 150 -19.73 -6.21 -10.83
CA SER A 150 -20.86 -5.57 -11.47
C SER A 150 -20.44 -5.19 -12.90
N ASP A 151 -21.09 -5.78 -13.90
CA ASP A 151 -20.84 -5.49 -15.33
C ASP A 151 -21.44 -4.12 -15.75
N LYS A 152 -21.29 -3.11 -14.87
CA LYS A 152 -21.84 -1.76 -15.09
C LYS A 152 -20.89 -0.94 -15.96
N GLY A 153 -21.46 -0.19 -16.88
CA GLY A 153 -20.73 0.77 -17.69
C GLY A 153 -20.13 1.91 -16.83
N VAL A 154 -19.04 2.53 -17.32
CA VAL A 154 -18.34 3.61 -16.59
C VAL A 154 -19.29 4.74 -16.17
N GLY A 155 -20.31 5.08 -16.98
CA GLY A 155 -21.31 6.08 -16.65
C GLY A 155 -22.21 5.69 -15.46
N GLU A 156 -22.58 4.42 -15.37
CA GLU A 156 -23.39 3.90 -14.25
C GLU A 156 -22.58 3.86 -12.96
N VAL A 157 -21.29 3.49 -13.04
CA VAL A 157 -20.35 3.51 -11.92
C VAL A 157 -20.21 4.93 -11.38
N ALA A 158 -20.04 5.93 -12.26
CA ALA A 158 -19.94 7.33 -11.86
C ALA A 158 -21.25 7.86 -11.22
N ALA A 159 -22.41 7.47 -11.75
CA ALA A 159 -23.71 7.84 -11.18
C ALA A 159 -23.93 7.20 -9.80
N GLU A 160 -23.54 5.94 -9.62
CA GLU A 160 -23.65 5.23 -8.35
C GLU A 160 -22.69 5.78 -7.30
N LEU A 161 -21.45 6.09 -7.69
CA LEU A 161 -20.48 6.78 -6.83
C LEU A 161 -21.01 8.13 -6.36
N LYS A 162 -21.56 8.94 -7.28
CA LYS A 162 -22.21 10.20 -6.95
C LYS A 162 -23.37 10.01 -5.96
N ARG A 163 -24.20 9.00 -6.17
CA ARG A 163 -25.32 8.67 -5.28
C ARG A 163 -24.82 8.26 -3.88
N MET A 164 -23.78 7.41 -3.80
CA MET A 164 -23.18 7.00 -2.52
C MET A 164 -22.61 8.20 -1.76
N LEU A 165 -21.89 9.09 -2.44
CA LEU A 165 -21.35 10.30 -1.83
C LEU A 165 -22.48 11.21 -1.32
N ILE A 166 -23.50 11.46 -2.13
CA ILE A 166 -24.66 12.28 -1.72
C ILE A 166 -25.34 11.64 -0.50
N THR A 167 -25.56 10.33 -0.52
CA THR A 167 -26.19 9.61 0.60
C THR A 167 -25.33 9.67 1.86
N PHE A 168 -24.01 9.53 1.74
CA PHE A 168 -23.09 9.66 2.86
C PHE A 168 -23.16 11.05 3.51
N PHE A 169 -23.06 12.10 2.70
CA PHE A 169 -23.14 13.47 3.20
C PHE A 169 -24.53 13.89 3.71
N SER A 170 -25.60 13.35 3.12
CA SER A 170 -26.97 13.64 3.55
C SER A 170 -27.37 12.92 4.84
N LYS A 171 -26.79 11.74 5.10
CA LYS A 171 -27.12 10.91 6.28
C LYS A 171 -26.66 11.54 7.59
N PHE A 172 -25.51 12.20 7.59
CA PHE A 172 -24.90 12.78 8.79
C PHE A 172 -25.02 14.31 8.85
N GLY A 173 -25.54 14.96 7.79
CA GLY A 173 -25.48 16.41 7.67
C GLY A 173 -24.08 16.93 7.31
N ALA A 174 -24.02 18.00 6.51
CA ALA A 174 -22.74 18.53 6.02
C ALA A 174 -21.82 19.01 7.16
N LYS A 175 -22.40 19.59 8.21
CA LYS A 175 -21.68 20.12 9.37
C LYS A 175 -21.03 18.99 10.19
N GLU A 176 -21.78 17.94 10.50
CA GLU A 176 -21.29 16.79 11.28
C GLU A 176 -20.24 16.01 10.49
N THR A 177 -20.47 15.78 9.21
CA THR A 177 -19.49 15.14 8.32
C THR A 177 -18.19 15.94 8.26
N PHE A 178 -18.26 17.28 8.17
CA PHE A 178 -17.08 18.14 8.21
C PHE A 178 -16.29 17.97 9.50
N PHE A 179 -16.94 17.99 10.67
CA PHE A 179 -16.26 17.81 11.96
C PHE A 179 -15.64 16.42 12.11
N VAL A 180 -16.32 15.36 11.65
CA VAL A 180 -15.77 14.00 11.67
C VAL A 180 -14.53 13.90 10.77
N MET A 181 -14.60 14.45 9.55
CA MET A 181 -13.46 14.47 8.63
C MET A 181 -12.30 15.29 9.18
N LEU A 182 -12.58 16.46 9.77
CA LEU A 182 -11.57 17.30 10.41
C LEU A 182 -10.92 16.57 11.59
N PHE A 183 -11.72 15.93 12.44
CA PHE A 183 -11.22 15.12 13.56
C PHE A 183 -10.30 13.99 13.10
N LEU A 184 -10.71 13.22 12.09
CA LEU A 184 -9.90 12.13 11.52
C LEU A 184 -8.58 12.65 10.95
N LEU A 185 -8.60 13.81 10.32
CA LEU A 185 -7.42 14.46 9.75
C LEU A 185 -6.48 14.95 10.86
N LEU A 186 -7.02 15.65 11.87
CA LEU A 186 -6.26 16.16 13.00
C LEU A 186 -5.71 15.04 13.88
N TYR A 187 -6.45 13.95 14.06
CA TYR A 187 -6.00 12.78 14.82
C TYR A 187 -4.80 12.08 14.15
N ARG A 188 -4.83 11.96 12.81
CA ARG A 188 -3.78 11.27 12.06
C ARG A 188 -2.54 12.13 11.81
N PHE A 189 -2.69 13.43 11.79
CA PHE A 189 -1.61 14.37 11.49
C PHE A 189 -0.45 14.34 12.50
N PRO A 190 -0.69 14.39 13.85
CA PRO A 190 0.39 14.30 14.83
C PRO A 190 1.16 12.98 14.76
N GLU A 191 0.47 11.86 14.51
CA GLU A 191 1.13 10.55 14.37
C GLU A 191 2.07 10.53 13.16
N ALA A 192 1.65 11.08 12.03
CA ALA A 192 2.47 11.17 10.82
C ALA A 192 3.70 12.08 11.06
N LEU A 193 3.52 13.22 11.70
CA LEU A 193 4.63 14.12 12.09
C LEU A 193 5.61 13.45 13.05
N LEU A 194 5.09 12.80 14.09
CA LEU A 194 5.92 12.13 15.08
C LEU A 194 6.80 11.05 14.42
N ASN A 195 6.21 10.20 13.57
CA ASN A 195 6.93 9.15 12.86
C ASN A 195 8.04 9.70 11.95
N THR A 196 7.82 10.86 11.34
CA THR A 196 8.82 11.51 10.46
C THR A 196 9.90 12.19 11.28
N MET A 197 9.51 12.98 12.30
CA MET A 197 10.44 13.77 13.11
C MET A 197 11.30 12.90 14.02
N THR A 198 10.78 11.81 14.58
CA THR A 198 11.53 10.91 15.47
C THR A 198 12.78 10.35 14.78
N LYS A 199 12.66 9.92 13.52
CA LYS A 199 13.81 9.39 12.77
C LYS A 199 14.88 10.46 12.55
N THR A 200 14.47 11.65 12.16
CA THR A 200 15.37 12.79 11.92
C THR A 200 16.03 13.24 13.21
N PHE A 201 15.28 13.27 14.32
CA PHE A 201 15.79 13.64 15.64
C PHE A 201 16.83 12.64 16.15
N LEU A 202 16.53 11.34 16.11
CA LEU A 202 17.44 10.28 16.57
C LEU A 202 18.72 10.15 15.74
N MET A 203 18.73 10.64 14.51
CA MET A 203 19.91 10.63 13.63
C MET A 203 20.81 11.88 13.81
N ARG A 204 20.35 12.89 14.53
CA ARG A 204 21.18 14.08 14.81
C ARG A 204 22.26 13.76 15.85
N PRO A 205 23.46 14.31 15.69
CA PRO A 205 24.49 14.18 16.73
C PRO A 205 24.06 14.92 17.99
N PRO A 206 24.49 14.45 19.19
CA PRO A 206 24.14 15.07 20.48
C PRO A 206 24.50 16.58 20.59
N SER A 207 25.48 17.01 19.80
CA SER A 207 25.89 18.44 19.72
C SER A 207 24.83 19.34 19.06
N GLU A 208 23.88 18.76 18.33
CA GLU A 208 22.78 19.46 17.63
C GLU A 208 21.42 19.22 18.29
N GLY A 209 21.39 18.64 19.49
CA GLY A 209 20.16 18.40 20.25
C GLY A 209 19.42 17.14 19.92
N GLY A 210 20.12 16.13 19.39
CA GLY A 210 19.63 14.75 19.17
C GLY A 210 19.78 13.88 20.43
#